data_da8ae61bddc5f86ad3f558f6ef0f625d
#
_entry.id   da8ae61bddc5f86ad3f558f6ef0f625d
#
_cell.length_a   1.000
_cell.length_b   1.000
_cell.length_c   1.000
_cell.angle_alpha   90.00
_cell.angle_beta   90.00
_cell.angle_gamma   90.00
#
_symmetry.space_group_name_H-M   'P 1'
#
loop_
_entity.id
_entity.type
_entity.pdbx_description
1 polymer ?
#
loop_
_entity_poly.entity_id
_entity_poly.type
_entity_poly.pdbx_seq_one_letter_code
_entity_poly.pdbx_strand_id
1 'polypeptide(L)'
;GVNIVLNLFFGTAVNAARGVGVSVFSAVSGFINNFIFAMNPQLVKYYAVQNYEAMQQLIVKGTKYAFFLLLLLALPIVIETDFVLTLWLKTPPPLAATFCRLILIAALVETLSTLPLYGILASGRIKRYVLVMSSLFICIPLLSYVGYKWCNKPVTFCVYAEMASYVLALGLRPWLARCAF
;
A
#
# COMPACT_ATOMS: atom_id res chain seq x y z
N GLY A 1 13.68 -4.52 4.18
CA GLY A 1 14.38 -3.23 4.24
C GLY A 1 14.05 -2.47 5.50
N VAL A 2 12.85 -1.88 5.58
CA VAL A 2 12.45 -1.00 6.71
C VAL A 2 12.53 -1.67 8.08
N ASN A 3 12.14 -2.94 8.21
CA ASN A 3 12.23 -3.69 9.48
C ASN A 3 13.67 -3.79 10.01
N ILE A 4 14.67 -3.93 9.13
CA ILE A 4 16.07 -3.96 9.52
C ILE A 4 16.50 -2.60 10.08
N VAL A 5 16.10 -1.52 9.40
CA VAL A 5 16.40 -0.15 9.82
C VAL A 5 15.76 0.16 11.17
N LEU A 6 14.48 -0.18 11.36
CA LEU A 6 13.78 0.02 12.63
C LEU A 6 14.42 -0.77 13.78
N ASN A 7 14.80 -2.02 13.51
CA ASN A 7 15.43 -2.85 14.53
C ASN A 7 16.80 -2.29 14.98
N LEU A 8 17.53 -1.71 14.03
CA LEU A 8 18.86 -1.16 14.26
C LEU A 8 18.84 0.13 15.12
N PHE A 9 17.84 0.98 14.95
CA PHE A 9 17.73 2.28 15.63
C PHE A 9 16.85 2.26 16.87
N PHE A 10 15.78 1.45 16.89
CA PHE A 10 14.72 1.48 17.91
C PHE A 10 14.46 0.15 18.60
N GLY A 11 15.15 -0.91 18.17
CA GLY A 11 15.08 -2.23 18.77
C GLY A 11 13.86 -3.07 18.36
N THR A 12 13.78 -4.26 18.95
CA THR A 12 12.80 -5.31 18.57
C THR A 12 11.37 -4.96 18.94
N ALA A 13 11.14 -4.23 20.03
CA ALA A 13 9.80 -3.86 20.50
C ALA A 13 9.06 -2.97 19.48
N VAL A 14 9.75 -2.00 18.91
CA VAL A 14 9.17 -1.11 17.87
C VAL A 14 8.92 -1.87 16.58
N ASN A 15 9.84 -2.78 16.21
CA ASN A 15 9.64 -3.62 15.04
C ASN A 15 8.44 -4.57 15.21
N ALA A 16 8.23 -5.10 16.42
CA ALA A 16 7.04 -5.89 16.76
C ALA A 16 5.75 -5.05 16.64
N ALA A 17 5.76 -3.81 17.14
CA ALA A 17 4.64 -2.89 17.04
C ALA A 17 4.24 -2.63 15.57
N ARG A 18 5.23 -2.39 14.70
CA ARG A 18 4.99 -2.28 13.25
C ARG A 18 4.46 -3.59 12.65
N GLY A 19 5.00 -4.73 13.09
CA GLY A 19 4.55 -6.06 12.65
C GLY A 19 3.06 -6.30 12.94
N VAL A 20 2.56 -5.87 14.09
CA VAL A 20 1.13 -5.90 14.44
C VAL A 20 0.31 -5.10 13.42
N GLY A 21 0.72 -3.84 13.13
CA GLY A 21 0.05 -3.01 12.13
C GLY A 21 0.02 -3.66 10.74
N VAL A 22 1.13 -4.26 10.31
CA VAL A 22 1.22 -5.00 9.03
C VAL A 22 0.32 -6.23 9.03
N SER A 23 0.15 -6.94 10.15
CA SER A 23 -0.73 -8.09 10.24
C SER A 23 -2.21 -7.69 10.09
N VAL A 24 -2.64 -6.60 10.73
CA VAL A 24 -3.99 -6.04 10.57
C VAL A 24 -4.21 -5.61 9.12
N PHE A 25 -3.27 -4.89 8.53
CA PHE A 25 -3.30 -4.50 7.12
C PHE A 25 -3.44 -5.71 6.19
N SER A 26 -2.66 -6.76 6.41
CA SER A 26 -2.69 -7.97 5.58
C SER A 26 -4.05 -8.67 5.63
N ALA A 27 -4.67 -8.73 6.81
CA ALA A 27 -6.00 -9.30 6.97
C ALA A 27 -7.06 -8.52 6.19
N VAL A 28 -7.07 -7.19 6.32
CA VAL A 28 -8.03 -6.31 5.61
C VAL A 28 -7.77 -6.32 4.11
N SER A 29 -6.51 -6.20 3.69
CA SER A 29 -6.11 -6.16 2.28
C SER A 29 -6.36 -7.47 1.54
N GLY A 30 -6.38 -8.60 2.24
CA GLY A 30 -6.72 -9.91 1.66
C GLY A 30 -8.07 -9.90 0.96
N PHE A 31 -9.09 -9.27 1.55
CA PHE A 31 -10.42 -9.13 0.94
C PHE A 31 -10.36 -8.28 -0.34
N ILE A 32 -9.63 -7.17 -0.29
CA ILE A 32 -9.52 -6.25 -1.42
C ILE A 32 -8.76 -6.89 -2.58
N ASN A 33 -7.68 -7.61 -2.26
CA ASN A 33 -6.90 -8.33 -3.26
C ASN A 33 -7.74 -9.38 -3.99
N ASN A 34 -8.57 -10.16 -3.27
CA ASN A 34 -9.47 -11.12 -3.89
C ASN A 34 -10.47 -10.44 -4.84
N PHE A 35 -11.02 -9.30 -4.43
CA PHE A 35 -11.90 -8.49 -5.29
C PHE A 35 -11.18 -8.03 -6.56
N ILE A 36 -9.97 -7.49 -6.43
CA ILE A 36 -9.14 -7.04 -7.56
C ILE A 36 -8.76 -8.21 -8.47
N PHE A 37 -8.36 -9.35 -7.91
CA PHE A 37 -8.02 -10.54 -8.68
C PHE A 37 -9.19 -11.06 -9.51
N ALA A 38 -10.44 -10.97 -9.01
CA ALA A 38 -11.62 -11.35 -9.77
C ALA A 38 -11.83 -10.47 -11.04
N MET A 39 -11.31 -9.24 -11.04
CA MET A 39 -11.40 -8.34 -12.19
C MET A 39 -10.29 -8.55 -13.23
N ASN A 40 -9.18 -9.21 -12.86
CA ASN A 40 -8.01 -9.35 -13.71
C ASN A 40 -8.29 -10.07 -15.05
N PRO A 41 -9.04 -11.19 -15.12
CA PRO A 41 -9.37 -11.84 -16.38
C PRO A 41 -10.13 -10.93 -17.36
N GLN A 42 -11.01 -10.08 -16.83
CA GLN A 42 -11.78 -9.12 -17.63
C GLN A 42 -10.87 -8.04 -18.24
N LEU A 43 -9.90 -7.53 -17.46
CA LEU A 43 -8.91 -6.55 -17.93
C LEU A 43 -8.08 -7.12 -19.08
N VAL A 44 -7.60 -8.36 -18.94
CA VAL A 44 -6.84 -9.06 -19.99
C VAL A 44 -7.69 -9.27 -21.25
N LYS A 45 -8.97 -9.66 -21.08
CA LYS A 45 -9.90 -9.85 -22.19
C LYS A 45 -10.12 -8.53 -22.96
N TYR A 46 -10.39 -7.42 -22.25
CA TYR A 46 -10.60 -6.13 -22.90
C TYR A 46 -9.34 -5.65 -23.63
N TYR A 47 -8.17 -5.88 -23.06
CA TYR A 47 -6.91 -5.58 -23.73
C TYR A 47 -6.73 -6.40 -25.01
N ALA A 48 -7.01 -7.71 -24.98
CA ALA A 48 -6.87 -8.62 -26.12
C ALA A 48 -7.76 -8.25 -27.32
N VAL A 49 -8.98 -7.74 -27.03
CA VAL A 49 -9.92 -7.27 -28.07
C VAL A 49 -9.74 -5.79 -28.40
N GLN A 50 -8.70 -5.12 -27.90
CA GLN A 50 -8.38 -3.70 -28.09
C GLN A 50 -9.50 -2.73 -27.66
N ASN A 51 -10.38 -3.16 -26.76
CA ASN A 51 -11.44 -2.31 -26.21
C ASN A 51 -10.92 -1.53 -24.99
N TYR A 52 -10.08 -0.55 -25.26
CA TYR A 52 -9.43 0.26 -24.23
C TYR A 52 -10.42 1.12 -23.44
N GLU A 53 -11.53 1.52 -24.04
CA GLU A 53 -12.56 2.30 -23.35
C GLU A 53 -13.23 1.48 -22.24
N ALA A 54 -13.70 0.26 -22.56
CA ALA A 54 -14.27 -0.65 -21.56
C ALA A 54 -13.26 -1.01 -20.47
N MET A 55 -11.99 -1.18 -20.84
CA MET A 55 -10.90 -1.44 -19.91
C MET A 55 -10.69 -0.27 -18.93
N GLN A 56 -10.66 0.98 -19.42
CA GLN A 56 -10.53 2.17 -18.58
C GLN A 56 -11.73 2.33 -17.64
N GLN A 57 -12.94 2.12 -18.13
CA GLN A 57 -14.15 2.16 -17.29
C GLN A 57 -14.11 1.10 -16.18
N LEU A 58 -13.63 -0.10 -16.48
CA LEU A 58 -13.47 -1.16 -15.49
C LEU A 58 -12.43 -0.78 -14.43
N ILE A 59 -11.29 -0.20 -14.85
CA ILE A 59 -10.24 0.27 -13.93
C ILE A 59 -10.80 1.36 -13.00
N VAL A 60 -11.49 2.36 -13.54
CA VAL A 60 -12.03 3.48 -12.73
C VAL A 60 -13.10 3.00 -11.76
N LYS A 61 -14.09 2.24 -12.24
CA LYS A 61 -15.16 1.70 -11.39
C LYS A 61 -14.60 0.74 -10.34
N GLY A 62 -13.72 -0.16 -10.74
CA GLY A 62 -13.11 -1.13 -9.84
C GLY A 62 -12.24 -0.48 -8.77
N THR A 63 -11.45 0.55 -9.11
CA THR A 63 -10.69 1.33 -8.13
C THR A 63 -11.62 1.98 -7.11
N LYS A 64 -12.72 2.57 -7.56
CA LYS A 64 -13.72 3.19 -6.69
C LYS A 64 -14.33 2.17 -5.72
N TYR A 65 -14.74 1.01 -6.23
CA TYR A 65 -15.33 -0.04 -5.38
C TYR A 65 -14.29 -0.65 -4.41
N ALA A 66 -13.06 -0.90 -4.87
CA ALA A 66 -11.97 -1.39 -4.02
C ALA A 66 -11.66 -0.40 -2.88
N PHE A 67 -11.63 0.90 -3.19
CA PHE A 67 -11.40 1.95 -2.20
C PHE A 67 -12.52 2.00 -1.16
N PHE A 68 -13.79 1.99 -1.57
CA PHE A 68 -14.91 2.00 -0.64
C PHE A 68 -14.99 0.72 0.20
N LEU A 69 -14.67 -0.43 -0.37
CA LEU A 69 -14.61 -1.70 0.35
C LEU A 69 -13.50 -1.67 1.42
N LEU A 70 -12.32 -1.17 1.06
CA LEU A 70 -11.23 -0.99 2.03
C LEU A 70 -11.62 0.02 3.11
N LEU A 71 -12.22 1.15 2.73
CA LEU A 71 -12.66 2.18 3.67
C LEU A 71 -13.67 1.63 4.68
N LEU A 72 -14.65 0.84 4.21
CA LEU A 72 -15.66 0.20 5.05
C LEU A 72 -15.03 -0.71 6.11
N LEU A 73 -13.99 -1.46 5.75
CA LEU A 73 -13.30 -2.36 6.68
C LEU A 73 -12.27 -1.63 7.54
N ALA A 74 -11.51 -0.70 6.97
CA ALA A 74 -10.45 0.00 7.67
C ALA A 74 -10.96 1.08 8.64
N LEU A 75 -12.06 1.78 8.30
CA LEU A 75 -12.54 2.90 9.07
C LEU A 75 -12.90 2.52 10.52
N PRO A 76 -13.70 1.47 10.81
CA PRO A 76 -13.99 1.08 12.18
C PRO A 76 -12.72 0.66 12.94
N ILE A 77 -11.76 0.00 12.25
CA ILE A 77 -10.50 -0.41 12.88
C ILE A 77 -9.64 0.82 13.20
N VAL A 78 -9.60 1.83 12.35
CA VAL A 78 -8.83 3.07 12.58
C VAL A 78 -9.41 3.87 13.75
N ILE A 79 -10.73 3.93 13.88
CA ILE A 79 -11.40 4.64 14.98
C ILE A 79 -11.16 3.91 16.31
N GLU A 80 -11.45 2.61 16.36
CA GLU A 80 -11.40 1.78 17.55
C GLU A 80 -10.14 0.91 17.62
N THR A 81 -9.00 1.43 17.13
CA THR A 81 -7.74 0.65 17.04
C THR A 81 -7.31 0.10 18.38
N ASP A 82 -7.40 0.90 19.45
CA ASP A 82 -6.96 0.50 20.79
C ASP A 82 -7.83 -0.65 21.32
N PHE A 83 -9.15 -0.59 21.13
CA PHE A 83 -10.07 -1.67 21.50
C PHE A 83 -9.79 -2.95 20.71
N VAL A 84 -9.67 -2.85 19.40
CA VAL A 84 -9.40 -4.00 18.51
C VAL A 84 -8.07 -4.68 18.86
N LEU A 85 -7.01 -3.89 19.09
CA LEU A 85 -5.70 -4.44 19.45
C LEU A 85 -5.71 -5.06 20.85
N THR A 86 -6.40 -4.45 21.80
CA THR A 86 -6.52 -5.01 23.16
C THR A 86 -7.32 -6.31 23.17
N LEU A 87 -8.39 -6.40 22.39
CA LEU A 87 -9.18 -7.60 22.23
C LEU A 87 -8.37 -8.74 21.62
N TRP A 88 -7.52 -8.43 20.65
CA TRP A 88 -6.72 -9.44 19.93
C TRP A 88 -5.45 -9.87 20.68
N LEU A 89 -4.65 -8.90 21.18
CA LEU A 89 -3.35 -9.18 21.79
C LEU A 89 -3.36 -9.13 23.34
N LYS A 90 -4.47 -8.72 23.98
CA LYS A 90 -4.58 -8.44 25.42
C LYS A 90 -3.64 -7.33 25.89
N THR A 91 -2.35 -7.43 25.59
CA THR A 91 -1.30 -6.44 25.91
C THR A 91 -0.58 -6.01 24.62
N PRO A 92 -1.12 -5.04 23.86
CA PRO A 92 -0.49 -4.58 22.63
C PRO A 92 0.85 -3.86 22.94
N PRO A 93 1.88 -4.02 22.08
CA PRO A 93 3.13 -3.29 22.22
C PRO A 93 2.90 -1.78 22.16
N PRO A 94 3.75 -0.96 22.82
CA PRO A 94 3.70 0.49 22.70
C PRO A 94 3.85 0.90 21.21
N LEU A 95 3.12 1.93 20.79
CA LEU A 95 3.05 2.43 19.41
C LEU A 95 2.33 1.51 18.39
N ALA A 96 1.88 0.31 18.76
CA ALA A 96 1.18 -0.58 17.83
C ALA A 96 -0.08 0.07 17.23
N ALA A 97 -0.87 0.77 18.04
CA ALA A 97 -2.05 1.50 17.57
C ALA A 97 -1.70 2.61 16.56
N THR A 98 -0.63 3.35 16.83
CA THR A 98 -0.14 4.41 15.93
C THR A 98 0.30 3.83 14.58
N PHE A 99 1.09 2.75 14.60
CA PHE A 99 1.50 2.08 13.37
C PHE A 99 0.31 1.50 12.62
N CYS A 100 -0.64 0.87 13.31
CA CYS A 100 -1.84 0.30 12.69
C CYS A 100 -2.66 1.36 11.96
N ARG A 101 -2.95 2.50 12.61
CA ARG A 101 -3.67 3.63 12.00
C ARG A 101 -2.95 4.16 10.77
N LEU A 102 -1.65 4.44 10.89
CA LEU A 102 -0.87 5.00 9.78
C LEU A 102 -0.76 4.04 8.60
N ILE A 103 -0.56 2.73 8.84
CA ILE A 103 -0.46 1.72 7.79
C ILE A 103 -1.81 1.56 7.07
N LEU A 104 -2.94 1.57 7.79
CA LEU A 104 -4.27 1.48 7.16
C LEU A 104 -4.59 2.73 6.33
N ILE A 105 -4.20 3.93 6.79
CA ILE A 105 -4.34 5.17 5.99
C ILE A 105 -3.46 5.09 4.73
N ALA A 106 -2.23 4.61 4.85
CA ALA A 106 -1.34 4.40 3.71
C ALA A 106 -1.94 3.41 2.70
N ALA A 107 -2.59 2.34 3.18
CA ALA A 107 -3.27 1.35 2.35
C ALA A 107 -4.44 1.94 1.53
N LEU A 108 -5.21 2.87 2.10
CA LEU A 108 -6.26 3.59 1.38
C LEU A 108 -5.68 4.36 0.19
N VAL A 109 -4.55 5.03 0.40
CA VAL A 109 -3.85 5.76 -0.67
C VAL A 109 -3.32 4.78 -1.74
N GLU A 110 -2.71 3.67 -1.33
CA GLU A 110 -2.18 2.65 -2.24
C GLU A 110 -3.28 2.05 -3.12
N THR A 111 -4.45 1.75 -2.55
CA THR A 111 -5.58 1.11 -3.26
C THR A 111 -6.04 1.93 -4.46
N LEU A 112 -5.99 3.26 -4.38
CA LEU A 112 -6.35 4.14 -5.50
C LEU A 112 -5.48 3.92 -6.75
N SER A 113 -4.27 3.40 -6.60
CA SER A 113 -3.33 3.18 -7.69
C SER A 113 -3.12 1.70 -8.04
N THR A 114 -3.80 0.78 -7.37
CA THR A 114 -3.57 -0.66 -7.55
C THR A 114 -4.14 -1.18 -8.88
N LEU A 115 -5.39 -0.86 -9.22
CA LEU A 115 -6.00 -1.33 -10.48
C LEU A 115 -5.32 -0.78 -11.76
N PRO A 116 -4.86 0.48 -11.85
CA PRO A 116 -4.01 0.93 -12.95
C PRO A 116 -2.77 0.06 -13.17
N LEU A 117 -2.18 -0.50 -12.11
CA LEU A 117 -1.09 -1.47 -12.22
C LEU A 117 -1.52 -2.72 -13.00
N TYR A 118 -2.68 -3.30 -12.69
CA TYR A 118 -3.18 -4.47 -13.42
C TYR A 118 -3.45 -4.18 -14.89
N GLY A 119 -3.81 -2.95 -15.23
CA GLY A 119 -3.86 -2.48 -16.61
C GLY A 119 -2.50 -2.55 -17.31
N ILE A 120 -1.44 -2.09 -16.65
CA ILE A 120 -0.07 -2.17 -17.17
C ILE A 120 0.38 -3.65 -17.31
N LEU A 121 0.06 -4.49 -16.33
CA LEU A 121 0.37 -5.93 -16.38
C LEU A 121 -0.33 -6.61 -17.56
N ALA A 122 -1.59 -6.28 -17.84
CA ALA A 122 -2.34 -6.80 -18.98
C ALA A 122 -1.69 -6.44 -20.33
N SER A 123 -1.02 -5.29 -20.44
CA SER A 123 -0.31 -4.87 -21.65
C SER A 123 1.00 -5.62 -21.90
N GLY A 124 1.54 -6.35 -20.92
CA GLY A 124 2.83 -7.03 -20.99
C GLY A 124 4.07 -6.11 -21.00
N ARG A 125 3.90 -4.78 -21.05
CA ARG A 125 5.00 -3.80 -21.11
C ARG A 125 5.48 -3.39 -19.73
N ILE A 126 5.89 -4.36 -18.91
CA ILE A 126 6.16 -4.21 -17.47
C ILE A 126 7.55 -3.62 -17.17
N LYS A 127 8.53 -3.71 -18.07
CA LYS A 127 9.93 -3.34 -17.79
C LYS A 127 10.09 -1.93 -17.22
N ARG A 128 9.52 -0.93 -17.88
CA ARG A 128 9.61 0.47 -17.42
C ARG A 128 8.95 0.67 -16.06
N TYR A 129 7.77 0.07 -15.87
CA TYR A 129 7.05 0.13 -14.60
C TYR A 129 7.88 -0.45 -13.46
N VAL A 130 8.41 -1.67 -13.63
CA VAL A 130 9.21 -2.36 -12.59
C VAL A 130 10.45 -1.54 -12.23
N LEU A 131 11.19 -1.00 -13.21
CA LEU A 131 12.38 -0.19 -12.95
C LEU A 131 12.06 1.06 -12.13
N VAL A 132 11.03 1.83 -12.53
CA VAL A 132 10.65 3.06 -11.85
C VAL A 132 10.13 2.77 -10.43
N MET A 133 9.24 1.79 -10.28
CA MET A 133 8.67 1.48 -8.97
C MET A 133 9.68 0.83 -8.03
N SER A 134 10.54 -0.07 -8.53
CA SER A 134 11.59 -0.66 -7.69
C SER A 134 12.58 0.37 -7.19
N SER A 135 12.95 1.38 -8.00
CA SER A 135 13.83 2.47 -7.54
C SER A 135 13.17 3.29 -6.44
N LEU A 136 11.87 3.62 -6.57
CA LEU A 136 11.12 4.32 -5.50
C LEU A 136 11.08 3.51 -4.20
N PHE A 137 10.76 2.20 -4.27
CA PHE A 137 10.69 1.35 -3.08
C PHE A 137 12.04 1.11 -2.41
N ILE A 138 13.15 1.12 -3.17
CA ILE A 138 14.51 1.06 -2.61
C ILE A 138 14.87 2.37 -1.91
N CYS A 139 14.35 3.50 -2.36
CA CYS A 139 14.57 4.78 -1.69
C CYS A 139 13.97 4.85 -0.27
N ILE A 140 12.86 4.12 0.01
CA ILE A 140 12.20 4.17 1.32
C ILE A 140 13.15 3.78 2.48
N PRO A 141 13.78 2.59 2.50
CA PRO A 141 14.69 2.23 3.57
C PRO A 141 15.93 3.13 3.63
N LEU A 142 16.42 3.64 2.48
CA LEU A 142 17.52 4.58 2.44
C LEU A 142 17.14 5.92 3.07
N LEU A 143 16.00 6.48 2.71
CA LEU A 143 15.47 7.72 3.31
C LEU A 143 15.21 7.55 4.81
N SER A 144 14.67 6.41 5.21
CA SER A 144 14.44 6.10 6.62
C SER A 144 15.76 6.04 7.40
N TYR A 145 16.78 5.38 6.84
CA TYR A 145 18.11 5.29 7.45
C TYR A 145 18.76 6.67 7.61
N VAL A 146 18.76 7.49 6.56
CA VAL A 146 19.29 8.86 6.59
C VAL A 146 18.51 9.73 7.57
N GLY A 147 17.18 9.64 7.56
CA GLY A 147 16.30 10.40 8.45
C GLY A 147 16.54 10.08 9.92
N TYR A 148 16.78 8.82 10.27
CA TYR A 148 17.07 8.43 11.66
C TYR A 148 18.50 8.80 12.09
N LYS A 149 19.48 8.60 11.22
CA LYS A 149 20.89 8.83 11.55
C LYS A 149 21.26 10.31 11.63
N TRP A 150 20.72 11.14 10.72
CA TRP A 150 21.17 12.53 10.54
C TRP A 150 20.14 13.56 11.01
N CYS A 151 18.85 13.26 10.91
CA CYS A 151 17.78 14.20 11.22
C CYS A 151 17.03 13.88 12.52
N ASN A 152 17.43 12.84 13.25
CA ASN A 152 16.79 12.40 14.51
C ASN A 152 15.24 12.35 14.42
N LYS A 153 14.71 11.81 13.31
CA LYS A 153 13.28 11.78 13.02
C LYS A 153 12.53 10.78 13.92
N PRO A 154 11.21 11.00 14.16
CA PRO A 154 10.41 10.09 14.95
C PRO A 154 10.32 8.69 14.33
N VAL A 155 10.04 7.69 15.15
CA VAL A 155 9.94 6.27 14.79
C VAL A 155 8.95 6.04 13.63
N THR A 156 7.88 6.82 13.54
CA THR A 156 6.85 6.74 12.50
C THR A 156 7.30 7.28 11.14
N PHE A 157 8.48 7.89 11.05
CA PHE A 157 8.99 8.50 9.81
C PHE A 157 9.04 7.51 8.64
N CYS A 158 9.35 6.21 8.90
CA CYS A 158 9.35 5.19 7.86
C CYS A 158 7.97 5.01 7.19
N VAL A 159 6.88 5.13 7.96
CA VAL A 159 5.52 5.02 7.40
C VAL A 159 5.15 6.27 6.59
N TYR A 160 5.59 7.45 7.03
CA TYR A 160 5.42 8.67 6.22
C TYR A 160 6.21 8.60 4.91
N ALA A 161 7.41 8.01 4.91
CA ALA A 161 8.18 7.77 3.69
C ALA A 161 7.47 6.75 2.76
N GLU A 162 6.86 5.69 3.32
CA GLU A 162 6.01 4.76 2.57
C GLU A 162 4.79 5.50 1.98
N MET A 163 4.07 6.30 2.76
CA MET A 163 2.93 7.10 2.27
C MET A 163 3.33 8.05 1.14
N ALA A 164 4.45 8.76 1.28
CA ALA A 164 4.95 9.65 0.23
C ALA A 164 5.21 8.87 -1.07
N SER A 165 5.77 7.66 -1.00
CA SER A 165 5.99 6.83 -2.18
C SER A 165 4.68 6.38 -2.84
N TYR A 166 3.64 6.08 -2.07
CA TYR A 166 2.31 5.75 -2.61
C TYR A 166 1.64 6.95 -3.28
N VAL A 167 1.77 8.15 -2.71
CA VAL A 167 1.28 9.40 -3.32
C VAL A 167 2.00 9.66 -4.65
N LEU A 168 3.32 9.48 -4.70
CA LEU A 168 4.07 9.56 -5.96
C LEU A 168 3.63 8.51 -6.97
N ALA A 169 3.35 7.29 -6.51
CA ALA A 169 2.84 6.21 -7.34
C ALA A 169 1.46 6.54 -7.93
N LEU A 170 0.58 7.27 -7.22
CA LEU A 170 -0.71 7.74 -7.74
C LEU A 170 -0.57 8.58 -9.02
N GLY A 171 0.46 9.43 -9.11
CA GLY A 171 0.74 10.21 -10.31
C GLY A 171 1.45 9.40 -11.41
N LEU A 172 2.43 8.59 -11.02
CA LEU A 172 3.29 7.85 -11.94
C LEU A 172 2.58 6.66 -12.62
N ARG A 173 1.76 5.92 -11.90
CA ARG A 173 1.07 4.73 -12.46
C ARG A 173 0.11 5.08 -13.61
N PRO A 174 -0.79 6.07 -13.51
CA PRO A 174 -1.63 6.48 -14.64
C PRO A 174 -0.82 7.04 -15.83
N TRP A 175 0.27 7.75 -15.54
CA TRP A 175 1.15 8.26 -16.59
C TRP A 175 1.87 7.11 -17.32
N LEU A 176 2.41 6.14 -16.60
CA LEU A 176 3.01 4.94 -17.18
C LEU A 176 1.99 4.08 -17.92
N ALA A 177 0.74 4.01 -17.44
CA ALA A 177 -0.34 3.32 -18.14
C ALA A 177 -0.63 3.97 -19.50
N ARG A 178 -0.70 5.31 -19.58
CA ARG A 178 -0.87 6.02 -20.87
C ARG A 178 0.27 5.76 -21.85
N CYS A 179 1.49 5.55 -21.36
CA CYS A 179 2.64 5.21 -22.20
C CYS A 179 2.65 3.72 -22.63
N ALA A 180 1.83 2.88 -22.01
CA ALA A 180 1.75 1.45 -22.31
C ALA A 180 0.63 1.12 -23.33
N PHE A 181 -0.38 1.99 -23.44
CA PHE A 181 -1.49 1.93 -24.42
C PHE A 181 -1.24 2.88 -25.57
#